data_20ca6139866cf686455d68000f132725
#
_entry.id   20ca6139866cf686455d68000f132725
#
_cell.length_a   1.000
_cell.length_b   1.000
_cell.length_c   1.000
_cell.angle_alpha   90.00
_cell.angle_beta   90.00
_cell.angle_gamma   90.00
#
_symmetry.space_group_name_H-M   'P 1'
#
loop_
_entity.id
_entity.type
_entity.pdbx_description
1 polymer ?
#
loop_
_entity_poly.entity_id
_entity_poly.type
_entity_poly.pdbx_seq_one_letter_code
_entity_poly.pdbx_strand_id
1 'polypeptide(L)'
;MIDITAANFEIDVLQASATTPVLVDFWAPWCGPCKSLGPVLEKLEAEYAGRFILAKINSDEEQQIAGMFGVRSIPTCVLMVNGQPVDGFMGALPEGQVRAFLDKNLPSPEQVEAAQEEDEAQQALEAGDTDTALEKLQHAVATDPANDDARFDYVKLLLQLGRDDDAKVAFAPVIAKAPGSRKLGALKVWMDALDFVAVNDFGADAGAQFDAKITANKRDFEARFGRARWLMVQQRWT
;
A
#
# COMPACT_ATOMS: atom_id res chain seq x y z
N MET A 1 -4.61 -18.71 15.40
CA MET A 1 -4.44 -18.35 16.82
C MET A 1 -3.07 -18.83 17.31
N ILE A 2 -2.30 -17.96 18.00
CA ILE A 2 -0.93 -18.22 18.50
C ILE A 2 -0.88 -17.83 19.96
N ASP A 3 -0.34 -18.70 20.81
CA ASP A 3 -0.03 -18.35 22.21
C ASP A 3 1.31 -17.61 22.26
N ILE A 4 1.31 -16.44 22.88
CA ILE A 4 2.46 -15.53 22.93
C ILE A 4 3.09 -15.51 24.32
N THR A 5 4.40 -15.63 24.31
CA THR A 5 5.28 -15.51 25.46
C THR A 5 6.37 -14.47 25.15
N ALA A 6 7.17 -14.11 26.15
CA ALA A 6 8.32 -13.22 25.96
C ALA A 6 9.31 -13.75 24.90
N ALA A 7 9.36 -15.06 24.67
CA ALA A 7 10.29 -15.69 23.75
C ALA A 7 9.91 -15.49 22.26
N ASN A 8 8.62 -15.41 21.94
CA ASN A 8 8.14 -15.30 20.56
C ASN A 8 7.42 -13.97 20.26
N PHE A 9 7.22 -13.09 21.22
CA PHE A 9 6.52 -11.82 21.07
C PHE A 9 7.09 -10.95 19.95
N GLU A 10 8.40 -10.84 19.86
CA GLU A 10 9.05 -10.01 18.84
C GLU A 10 8.75 -10.53 17.42
N ILE A 11 8.84 -11.86 17.23
CA ILE A 11 8.65 -12.46 15.91
C ILE A 11 7.17 -12.53 15.55
N ASP A 12 6.35 -13.12 16.46
CA ASP A 12 4.97 -13.47 16.13
C ASP A 12 3.97 -12.31 16.33
N VAL A 13 4.39 -11.21 16.97
CA VAL A 13 3.57 -9.99 17.12
C VAL A 13 4.19 -8.82 16.38
N LEU A 14 5.41 -8.38 16.75
CA LEU A 14 5.97 -7.15 16.18
C LEU A 14 6.33 -7.31 14.71
N GLN A 15 7.13 -8.34 14.37
CA GLN A 15 7.55 -8.57 12.98
C GLN A 15 6.39 -9.06 12.11
N ALA A 16 5.57 -9.99 12.61
CA ALA A 16 4.39 -10.47 11.88
C ALA A 16 3.42 -9.36 11.51
N SER A 17 3.24 -8.37 12.41
CA SER A 17 2.34 -7.22 12.16
C SER A 17 2.82 -6.26 11.08
N ALA A 18 4.03 -6.44 10.54
CA ALA A 18 4.52 -5.68 9.38
C ALA A 18 3.83 -6.11 8.07
N THR A 19 3.39 -7.37 7.99
CA THR A 19 2.72 -7.91 6.80
C THR A 19 1.24 -8.19 7.04
N THR A 20 0.88 -8.67 8.23
CA THR A 20 -0.51 -9.04 8.56
C THR A 20 -0.85 -8.46 9.93
N PRO A 21 -1.93 -7.66 10.07
CA PRO A 21 -2.38 -7.14 11.35
C PRO A 21 -2.48 -8.24 12.42
N VAL A 22 -2.03 -7.97 13.64
CA VAL A 22 -2.08 -8.92 14.76
C VAL A 22 -3.01 -8.38 15.84
N LEU A 23 -4.09 -9.10 16.14
CA LEU A 23 -4.96 -8.79 17.27
C LEU A 23 -4.45 -9.53 18.52
N VAL A 24 -3.91 -8.78 19.47
CA VAL A 24 -3.39 -9.29 20.74
C VAL A 24 -4.50 -9.30 21.77
N ASP A 25 -4.88 -10.48 22.27
CA ASP A 25 -5.85 -10.69 23.37
C ASP A 25 -5.14 -10.94 24.69
N PHE A 26 -5.22 -10.00 25.61
CA PHE A 26 -4.74 -10.13 26.98
C PHE A 26 -5.82 -10.78 27.85
N TRP A 27 -5.55 -11.99 28.33
CA TRP A 27 -6.50 -12.83 29.06
C TRP A 27 -5.88 -13.49 30.30
N ALA A 28 -6.68 -14.21 31.09
CA ALA A 28 -6.20 -15.11 32.14
C ALA A 28 -7.19 -16.27 32.38
N PRO A 29 -6.75 -17.43 32.92
CA PRO A 29 -7.58 -18.62 33.10
C PRO A 29 -8.80 -18.40 34.03
N TRP A 30 -8.69 -17.52 34.98
CA TRP A 30 -9.76 -17.19 35.95
C TRP A 30 -10.74 -16.11 35.40
N CYS A 31 -10.43 -15.47 34.32
CA CYS A 31 -11.22 -14.37 33.77
C CYS A 31 -12.49 -14.90 33.07
N GLY A 32 -13.64 -14.75 33.73
CA GLY A 32 -14.93 -15.17 33.20
C GLY A 32 -15.29 -14.50 31.86
N PRO A 33 -15.22 -13.15 31.74
CA PRO A 33 -15.46 -12.46 30.48
C PRO A 33 -14.53 -12.87 29.34
N CYS A 34 -13.25 -13.21 29.62
CA CYS A 34 -12.30 -13.70 28.63
C CYS A 34 -12.75 -15.04 28.01
N LYS A 35 -13.36 -15.92 28.82
CA LYS A 35 -13.91 -17.20 28.34
C LYS A 35 -15.09 -17.02 27.39
N SER A 36 -15.78 -15.90 27.46
CA SER A 36 -16.86 -15.57 26.51
C SER A 36 -16.32 -14.92 25.25
N LEU A 37 -15.27 -14.09 25.35
CA LEU A 37 -14.68 -13.38 24.21
C LEU A 37 -13.81 -14.29 23.35
N GLY A 38 -12.99 -15.15 23.95
CA GLY A 38 -12.03 -16.01 23.24
C GLY A 38 -12.66 -16.77 22.05
N PRO A 39 -13.73 -17.54 22.25
CA PRO A 39 -14.40 -18.25 21.15
C PRO A 39 -14.90 -17.32 20.03
N VAL A 40 -15.31 -16.09 20.35
CA VAL A 40 -15.73 -15.09 19.35
C VAL A 40 -14.53 -14.65 18.52
N LEU A 41 -13.38 -14.37 19.14
CA LEU A 41 -12.17 -13.98 18.43
C LEU A 41 -11.64 -15.11 17.54
N GLU A 42 -11.64 -16.34 18.03
CA GLU A 42 -11.22 -17.54 17.29
C GLU A 42 -12.12 -17.81 16.07
N LYS A 43 -13.43 -17.65 16.24
CA LYS A 43 -14.42 -17.73 15.14
C LYS A 43 -14.13 -16.66 14.08
N LEU A 44 -13.93 -15.40 14.52
CA LEU A 44 -13.68 -14.29 13.60
C LEU A 44 -12.32 -14.43 12.89
N GLU A 45 -11.27 -14.91 13.56
CA GLU A 45 -10.00 -15.21 12.89
C GLU A 45 -10.20 -16.19 11.72
N ALA A 46 -10.96 -17.26 11.95
CA ALA A 46 -11.26 -18.23 10.90
C ALA A 46 -12.10 -17.64 9.75
N GLU A 47 -13.11 -16.82 10.07
CA GLU A 47 -13.97 -16.16 9.07
C GLU A 47 -13.22 -15.11 8.25
N TYR A 48 -12.28 -14.39 8.86
CA TYR A 48 -11.47 -13.36 8.21
C TYR A 48 -10.29 -13.94 7.40
N ALA A 49 -10.07 -15.25 7.46
CA ALA A 49 -9.23 -16.04 6.56
C ALA A 49 -7.84 -15.43 6.29
N GLY A 50 -7.12 -15.08 7.37
CA GLY A 50 -5.75 -14.55 7.28
C GLY A 50 -5.64 -13.04 7.16
N ARG A 51 -6.74 -12.28 7.15
CA ARG A 51 -6.70 -10.81 7.17
C ARG A 51 -6.17 -10.26 8.51
N PHE A 52 -6.15 -11.06 9.55
CA PHE A 52 -5.44 -10.80 10.80
C PHE A 52 -5.01 -12.11 11.47
N ILE A 53 -4.05 -12.01 12.38
CA ILE A 53 -3.59 -13.10 13.25
C ILE A 53 -4.09 -12.83 14.65
N LEU A 54 -4.68 -13.84 15.32
CA LEU A 54 -5.04 -13.77 16.72
C LEU A 54 -3.89 -14.26 17.59
N ALA A 55 -3.33 -13.36 18.39
CA ALA A 55 -2.27 -13.63 19.37
C ALA A 55 -2.84 -13.55 20.79
N LYS A 56 -2.64 -14.57 21.61
CA LYS A 56 -3.17 -14.65 23.00
C LYS A 56 -2.04 -14.53 24.00
N ILE A 57 -2.17 -13.63 24.97
CA ILE A 57 -1.19 -13.39 26.02
C ILE A 57 -1.83 -13.64 27.38
N ASN A 58 -1.31 -14.65 28.12
CA ASN A 58 -1.72 -14.86 29.50
C ASN A 58 -1.07 -13.78 30.40
N SER A 59 -1.89 -12.84 30.85
CA SER A 59 -1.42 -11.69 31.64
C SER A 59 -0.85 -12.07 33.02
N ASP A 60 -1.18 -13.25 33.53
CA ASP A 60 -0.60 -13.74 34.80
C ASP A 60 0.85 -14.23 34.59
N GLU A 61 1.14 -14.83 33.45
CA GLU A 61 2.44 -15.38 33.09
C GLU A 61 3.34 -14.32 32.45
N GLU A 62 2.78 -13.48 31.57
CA GLU A 62 3.52 -12.50 30.78
C GLU A 62 3.28 -11.06 31.27
N GLN A 63 3.48 -10.83 32.58
CA GLN A 63 3.23 -9.55 33.27
C GLN A 63 4.04 -8.38 32.66
N GLN A 64 5.25 -8.66 32.17
CA GLN A 64 6.09 -7.64 31.56
C GLN A 64 5.48 -7.12 30.26
N ILE A 65 4.98 -8.02 29.41
CA ILE A 65 4.32 -7.64 28.15
C ILE A 65 3.03 -6.90 28.47
N ALA A 66 2.18 -7.42 29.37
CA ALA A 66 0.97 -6.74 29.81
C ALA A 66 1.25 -5.34 30.36
N GLY A 67 2.34 -5.18 31.11
CA GLY A 67 2.81 -3.89 31.63
C GLY A 67 3.27 -2.93 30.53
N MET A 68 3.98 -3.39 29.51
CA MET A 68 4.40 -2.59 28.35
C MET A 68 3.20 -2.01 27.59
N PHE A 69 2.10 -2.77 27.47
CA PHE A 69 0.85 -2.31 26.86
C PHE A 69 -0.04 -1.51 27.81
N GLY A 70 0.35 -1.35 29.06
CA GLY A 70 -0.44 -0.63 30.06
C GLY A 70 -1.77 -1.31 30.39
N VAL A 71 -1.85 -2.63 30.26
CA VAL A 71 -3.07 -3.41 30.53
C VAL A 71 -3.43 -3.33 32.02
N ARG A 72 -4.58 -2.75 32.33
CA ARG A 72 -5.09 -2.57 33.71
C ARG A 72 -6.26 -3.48 34.04
N SER A 73 -6.88 -4.04 33.05
CA SER A 73 -8.02 -4.95 33.18
C SER A 73 -8.04 -5.93 32.02
N ILE A 74 -8.63 -7.10 32.23
CA ILE A 74 -8.82 -8.13 31.21
C ILE A 74 -10.30 -8.48 31.03
N PRO A 75 -10.73 -8.85 29.80
CA PRO A 75 -9.94 -8.89 28.58
C PRO A 75 -9.60 -7.48 28.05
N THR A 76 -8.45 -7.34 27.45
CA THR A 76 -8.07 -6.18 26.66
C THR A 76 -7.51 -6.67 25.34
N CYS A 77 -8.04 -6.17 24.24
CA CYS A 77 -7.55 -6.48 22.91
C CYS A 77 -6.86 -5.26 22.28
N VAL A 78 -5.68 -5.48 21.69
CA VAL A 78 -4.88 -4.43 21.01
C VAL A 78 -4.56 -4.89 19.61
N LEU A 79 -4.87 -4.07 18.61
CA LEU A 79 -4.51 -4.32 17.22
C LEU A 79 -3.15 -3.72 16.92
N MET A 80 -2.25 -4.57 16.42
CA MET A 80 -0.89 -4.22 16.02
C MET A 80 -0.80 -4.18 14.51
N VAL A 81 -0.20 -3.11 13.96
CA VAL A 81 0.12 -2.95 12.54
C VAL A 81 1.50 -2.31 12.42
N ASN A 82 2.37 -2.85 11.58
CA ASN A 82 3.75 -2.37 11.41
C ASN A 82 4.53 -2.25 12.72
N GLY A 83 4.37 -3.19 13.63
CA GLY A 83 5.05 -3.21 14.93
C GLY A 83 4.51 -2.20 15.94
N GLN A 84 3.40 -1.50 15.65
CA GLN A 84 2.83 -0.46 16.49
C GLN A 84 1.38 -0.76 16.86
N PRO A 85 0.94 -0.43 18.09
CA PRO A 85 -0.47 -0.48 18.44
C PRO A 85 -1.23 0.66 17.73
N VAL A 86 -2.29 0.31 17.00
CA VAL A 86 -3.07 1.29 16.21
C VAL A 86 -4.46 1.54 16.79
N ASP A 87 -5.11 0.53 17.38
CA ASP A 87 -6.43 0.63 18.00
C ASP A 87 -6.60 -0.51 19.00
N GLY A 88 -7.67 -0.48 19.81
CA GLY A 88 -7.95 -1.55 20.77
C GLY A 88 -9.27 -1.35 21.50
N PHE A 89 -9.66 -2.36 22.25
CA PHE A 89 -10.85 -2.30 23.11
C PHE A 89 -10.65 -3.06 24.41
N MET A 90 -11.44 -2.72 25.42
CA MET A 90 -11.43 -3.36 26.74
C MET A 90 -12.79 -3.99 27.05
N GLY A 91 -12.75 -5.12 27.76
CA GLY A 91 -13.95 -5.89 28.13
C GLY A 91 -14.42 -6.84 27.01
N ALA A 92 -15.32 -7.75 27.40
CA ALA A 92 -15.90 -8.70 26.46
C ALA A 92 -16.99 -8.02 25.63
N LEU A 93 -16.64 -7.67 24.39
CA LEU A 93 -17.58 -7.12 23.42
C LEU A 93 -18.42 -8.22 22.77
N PRO A 94 -19.70 -7.96 22.44
CA PRO A 94 -20.50 -8.83 21.58
C PRO A 94 -19.86 -8.98 20.19
N GLU A 95 -20.05 -10.15 19.54
CA GLU A 95 -19.48 -10.46 18.22
C GLU A 95 -19.66 -9.34 17.19
N GLY A 96 -20.85 -8.75 17.09
CA GLY A 96 -21.12 -7.67 16.14
C GLY A 96 -20.26 -6.41 16.37
N GLN A 97 -19.88 -6.12 17.61
CA GLN A 97 -19.01 -4.98 17.92
C GLN A 97 -17.54 -5.31 17.64
N VAL A 98 -17.11 -6.56 17.90
CA VAL A 98 -15.78 -7.03 17.51
C VAL A 98 -15.63 -7.00 16.00
N ARG A 99 -16.64 -7.47 15.27
CA ARG A 99 -16.68 -7.43 13.79
C ARG A 99 -16.57 -6.00 13.27
N ALA A 100 -17.36 -5.07 13.81
CA ALA A 100 -17.30 -3.66 13.42
C ALA A 100 -15.93 -3.03 13.73
N PHE A 101 -15.27 -3.42 14.83
CA PHE A 101 -13.90 -3.01 15.14
C PHE A 101 -12.90 -3.53 14.10
N LEU A 102 -13.01 -4.82 13.74
CA LEU A 102 -12.14 -5.44 12.74
C LEU A 102 -12.35 -4.81 11.35
N ASP A 103 -13.60 -4.66 10.90
CA ASP A 103 -13.92 -4.08 9.59
C ASP A 103 -13.47 -2.62 9.45
N LYS A 104 -13.44 -1.87 10.56
CA LYS A 104 -12.92 -0.51 10.58
C LYS A 104 -11.41 -0.45 10.38
N ASN A 105 -10.68 -1.42 10.91
CA ASN A 105 -9.23 -1.34 11.09
C ASN A 105 -8.44 -2.28 10.18
N LEU A 106 -9.07 -3.29 9.61
CA LEU A 106 -8.43 -4.25 8.71
C LEU A 106 -8.65 -3.88 7.25
N PRO A 107 -7.70 -4.19 6.38
CA PRO A 107 -7.94 -4.05 4.94
C PRO A 107 -9.13 -4.90 4.50
N SER A 108 -9.93 -4.40 3.56
CA SER A 108 -11.03 -5.15 2.98
C SER A 108 -10.52 -6.35 2.18
N PRO A 109 -11.36 -7.37 1.87
CA PRO A 109 -10.96 -8.46 0.99
C PRO A 109 -10.42 -7.97 -0.36
N GLU A 110 -11.06 -6.95 -0.94
CA GLU A 110 -10.64 -6.34 -2.20
C GLU A 110 -9.26 -5.67 -2.09
N GLN A 111 -8.98 -5.01 -0.96
CA GLN A 111 -7.66 -4.41 -0.71
C GLN A 111 -6.57 -5.47 -0.56
N VAL A 112 -6.87 -6.60 0.08
CA VAL A 112 -5.92 -7.72 0.21
C VAL A 112 -5.66 -8.35 -1.16
N GLU A 113 -6.70 -8.58 -1.97
CA GLU A 113 -6.58 -9.12 -3.31
C GLU A 113 -5.76 -8.19 -4.21
N ALA A 114 -6.06 -6.89 -4.21
CA ALA A 114 -5.32 -5.91 -4.98
C ALA A 114 -3.82 -5.85 -4.59
N ALA A 115 -3.51 -5.95 -3.28
CA ALA A 115 -2.13 -5.98 -2.81
C ALA A 115 -1.39 -7.25 -3.25
N GLN A 116 -2.06 -8.41 -3.26
CA GLN A 116 -1.47 -9.66 -3.78
C GLN A 116 -1.17 -9.56 -5.27
N GLU A 117 -2.08 -9.01 -6.06
CA GLU A 117 -1.89 -8.80 -7.49
C GLU A 117 -0.72 -7.83 -7.78
N GLU A 118 -0.53 -6.80 -6.92
CA GLU A 118 0.59 -5.87 -7.01
C GLU A 118 1.94 -6.58 -6.75
N ASP A 119 2.00 -7.44 -5.72
CA ASP A 119 3.18 -8.27 -5.43
C ASP A 119 3.50 -9.24 -6.57
N GLU A 120 2.47 -9.91 -7.14
CA GLU A 120 2.64 -10.80 -8.29
C GLU A 120 3.11 -10.03 -9.54
N ALA A 121 2.62 -8.83 -9.76
CA ALA A 121 3.08 -7.96 -10.84
C ALA A 121 4.56 -7.59 -10.67
N GLN A 122 4.99 -7.28 -9.45
CA GLN A 122 6.39 -6.98 -9.18
C GLN A 122 7.29 -8.18 -9.46
N GLN A 123 6.88 -9.38 -9.06
CA GLN A 123 7.61 -10.63 -9.36
C GLN A 123 7.69 -10.89 -10.86
N ALA A 124 6.61 -10.65 -11.61
CA ALA A 124 6.58 -10.77 -13.06
C ALA A 124 7.55 -9.79 -13.73
N LEU A 125 7.61 -8.53 -13.25
CA LEU A 125 8.58 -7.53 -13.75
C LEU A 125 10.03 -7.96 -13.49
N GLU A 126 10.32 -8.51 -12.32
CA GLU A 126 11.65 -9.04 -11.99
C GLU A 126 12.05 -10.23 -12.88
N ALA A 127 11.07 -11.04 -13.29
CA ALA A 127 11.24 -12.13 -14.24
C ALA A 127 11.31 -11.67 -15.72
N GLY A 128 11.05 -10.38 -16.00
CA GLY A 128 10.99 -9.82 -17.35
C GLY A 128 9.67 -10.10 -18.08
N ASP A 129 8.66 -10.62 -17.40
CA ASP A 129 7.32 -10.90 -17.93
C ASP A 129 6.42 -9.66 -17.79
N THR A 130 6.57 -8.77 -18.75
CA THR A 130 5.88 -7.47 -18.76
C THR A 130 4.38 -7.61 -19.03
N ASP A 131 3.97 -8.63 -19.79
CA ASP A 131 2.57 -8.83 -20.14
C ASP A 131 1.78 -9.30 -18.91
N THR A 132 2.31 -10.28 -18.17
CA THR A 132 1.72 -10.73 -16.90
C THR A 132 1.68 -9.59 -15.87
N ALA A 133 2.75 -8.81 -15.76
CA ALA A 133 2.78 -7.68 -14.84
C ALA A 133 1.69 -6.64 -15.16
N LEU A 134 1.49 -6.36 -16.45
CA LEU A 134 0.46 -5.42 -16.89
C LEU A 134 -0.95 -5.91 -16.57
N GLU A 135 -1.23 -7.21 -16.81
CA GLU A 135 -2.51 -7.84 -16.50
C GLU A 135 -2.80 -7.77 -14.98
N LYS A 136 -1.81 -8.11 -14.16
CA LYS A 136 -1.91 -8.08 -12.70
C LYS A 136 -2.17 -6.67 -12.17
N LEU A 137 -1.42 -5.68 -12.62
CA LEU A 137 -1.64 -4.27 -12.21
C LEU A 137 -3.00 -3.74 -12.68
N GLN A 138 -3.44 -4.12 -13.88
CA GLN A 138 -4.77 -3.76 -14.36
C GLN A 138 -5.86 -4.33 -13.46
N HIS A 139 -5.72 -5.59 -13.04
CA HIS A 139 -6.68 -6.25 -12.16
C HIS A 139 -6.66 -5.61 -10.77
N ALA A 140 -5.49 -5.37 -10.18
CA ALA A 140 -5.34 -4.69 -8.89
C ALA A 140 -6.07 -3.34 -8.87
N VAL A 141 -5.90 -2.52 -9.92
CA VAL A 141 -6.57 -1.21 -10.06
C VAL A 141 -8.08 -1.35 -10.24
N ALA A 142 -8.55 -2.43 -10.84
CA ALA A 142 -9.99 -2.70 -11.00
C ALA A 142 -10.62 -3.18 -9.69
N THR A 143 -9.91 -4.00 -8.92
CA THR A 143 -10.35 -4.58 -7.65
C THR A 143 -10.36 -3.53 -6.54
N ASP A 144 -9.30 -2.72 -6.42
CA ASP A 144 -9.25 -1.57 -5.50
C ASP A 144 -8.96 -0.25 -6.26
N PRO A 145 -9.98 0.45 -6.75
CA PRO A 145 -9.80 1.73 -7.45
C PRO A 145 -9.22 2.84 -6.58
N ALA A 146 -9.19 2.68 -5.25
CA ALA A 146 -8.62 3.63 -4.31
C ALA A 146 -7.11 3.41 -4.07
N ASN A 147 -6.55 2.29 -4.53
CA ASN A 147 -5.12 1.98 -4.44
C ASN A 147 -4.33 2.85 -5.42
N ASP A 148 -3.85 3.99 -4.91
CA ASP A 148 -3.06 4.95 -5.70
C ASP A 148 -1.66 4.39 -6.06
N ASP A 149 -1.12 3.44 -5.29
CA ASP A 149 0.18 2.81 -5.55
C ASP A 149 0.11 1.81 -6.71
N ALA A 150 -0.86 0.89 -6.71
CA ALA A 150 -1.10 0.00 -7.85
C ALA A 150 -1.40 0.80 -9.13
N ARG A 151 -2.18 1.87 -9.03
CA ARG A 151 -2.47 2.75 -10.17
C ARG A 151 -1.22 3.47 -10.68
N PHE A 152 -0.35 3.92 -9.77
CA PHE A 152 0.93 4.52 -10.16
C PHE A 152 1.78 3.54 -10.96
N ASP A 153 1.95 2.31 -10.48
CA ASP A 153 2.77 1.30 -11.14
C ASP A 153 2.15 0.85 -12.47
N TYR A 154 0.82 0.72 -12.53
CA TYR A 154 0.10 0.44 -13.78
C TYR A 154 0.32 1.52 -14.85
N VAL A 155 0.10 2.78 -14.49
CA VAL A 155 0.29 3.90 -15.43
C VAL A 155 1.74 4.04 -15.86
N LYS A 156 2.69 3.90 -14.93
CA LYS A 156 4.14 3.92 -15.20
C LYS A 156 4.51 2.83 -16.20
N LEU A 157 4.01 1.61 -16.01
CA LEU A 157 4.29 0.49 -16.93
C LEU A 157 3.72 0.75 -18.33
N LEU A 158 2.50 1.26 -18.44
CA LEU A 158 1.90 1.65 -19.72
C LEU A 158 2.76 2.68 -20.45
N LEU A 159 3.27 3.70 -19.75
CA LEU A 159 4.17 4.71 -20.31
C LEU A 159 5.50 4.10 -20.78
N GLN A 160 6.07 3.18 -20.03
CA GLN A 160 7.30 2.47 -20.41
C GLN A 160 7.13 1.60 -21.66
N LEU A 161 5.91 1.09 -21.89
CA LEU A 161 5.54 0.31 -23.08
C LEU A 161 5.12 1.18 -24.26
N GLY A 162 5.12 2.52 -24.14
CA GLY A 162 4.66 3.45 -25.17
C GLY A 162 3.15 3.43 -25.39
N ARG A 163 2.38 2.91 -24.41
CA ARG A 163 0.91 2.88 -24.45
C ARG A 163 0.32 4.16 -23.86
N ASP A 164 0.68 5.30 -24.46
CA ASP A 164 0.43 6.63 -23.92
C ASP A 164 -1.06 6.96 -23.76
N ASP A 165 -1.90 6.55 -24.69
CA ASP A 165 -3.35 6.79 -24.62
C ASP A 165 -3.99 5.97 -23.49
N ASP A 166 -3.59 4.71 -23.33
CA ASP A 166 -4.06 3.86 -22.23
C ASP A 166 -3.60 4.42 -20.88
N ALA A 167 -2.37 4.90 -20.79
CA ALA A 167 -1.83 5.54 -19.60
C ALA A 167 -2.64 6.79 -19.21
N LYS A 168 -3.04 7.62 -20.17
CA LYS A 168 -3.90 8.79 -19.92
C LYS A 168 -5.27 8.38 -19.37
N VAL A 169 -5.88 7.36 -19.95
CA VAL A 169 -7.16 6.82 -19.47
C VAL A 169 -7.03 6.28 -18.04
N ALA A 170 -5.99 5.50 -17.76
CA ALA A 170 -5.75 4.92 -16.44
C ALA A 170 -5.44 5.97 -15.36
N PHE A 171 -4.80 7.09 -15.74
CA PHE A 171 -4.44 8.18 -14.84
C PHE A 171 -5.60 9.16 -14.56
N ALA A 172 -6.55 9.30 -15.46
CA ALA A 172 -7.63 10.28 -15.37
C ALA A 172 -8.39 10.28 -14.03
N PRO A 173 -8.74 9.14 -13.40
CA PRO A 173 -9.46 9.12 -12.14
C PRO A 173 -8.71 9.76 -10.96
N VAL A 174 -7.39 9.81 -11.01
CA VAL A 174 -6.53 10.30 -9.90
C VAL A 174 -5.82 11.62 -10.21
N ILE A 175 -6.04 12.21 -11.37
CA ILE A 175 -5.37 13.46 -11.80
C ILE A 175 -5.55 14.60 -10.78
N ALA A 176 -6.71 14.69 -10.13
CA ALA A 176 -7.00 15.69 -9.12
C ALA A 176 -6.17 15.51 -7.83
N LYS A 177 -5.66 14.31 -7.55
CA LYS A 177 -4.79 14.00 -6.42
C LYS A 177 -3.33 14.34 -6.68
N ALA A 178 -2.93 14.54 -7.93
CA ALA A 178 -1.54 14.74 -8.34
C ALA A 178 -0.81 15.88 -7.58
N PRO A 179 -1.42 17.06 -7.31
CA PRO A 179 -0.75 18.12 -6.56
C PRO A 179 -0.38 17.74 -5.12
N GLY A 180 -1.09 16.79 -4.50
CA GLY A 180 -0.86 16.34 -3.14
C GLY A 180 -0.02 15.05 -3.02
N SER A 181 0.31 14.41 -4.14
CA SER A 181 1.03 13.14 -4.18
C SER A 181 2.31 13.25 -5.00
N ARG A 182 3.46 12.92 -4.39
CA ARG A 182 4.75 12.91 -5.10
C ARG A 182 4.75 11.94 -6.29
N LYS A 183 4.21 10.73 -6.11
CA LYS A 183 4.13 9.69 -7.16
C LYS A 183 3.23 10.15 -8.30
N LEU A 184 1.99 10.52 -8.00
CA LEU A 184 1.03 10.97 -9.02
C LEU A 184 1.46 12.28 -9.69
N GLY A 185 2.12 13.17 -8.94
CA GLY A 185 2.71 14.40 -9.48
C GLY A 185 3.79 14.11 -10.53
N ALA A 186 4.63 13.10 -10.32
CA ALA A 186 5.62 12.67 -11.30
C ALA A 186 4.98 12.14 -12.60
N LEU A 187 3.91 11.34 -12.49
CA LEU A 187 3.13 10.89 -13.66
C LEU A 187 2.50 12.07 -14.42
N LYS A 188 1.94 13.04 -13.68
CA LYS A 188 1.38 14.24 -14.29
C LYS A 188 2.42 15.01 -15.13
N VAL A 189 3.62 15.17 -14.59
CA VAL A 189 4.73 15.82 -15.33
C VAL A 189 5.07 15.03 -16.60
N TRP A 190 5.05 13.70 -16.55
CA TRP A 190 5.27 12.86 -17.72
C TRP A 190 4.14 13.03 -18.76
N MET A 191 2.88 13.00 -18.33
CA MET A 191 1.73 13.25 -19.23
C MET A 191 1.81 14.61 -19.89
N ASP A 192 2.16 15.66 -19.12
CA ASP A 192 2.33 17.02 -19.67
C ASP A 192 3.49 17.10 -20.68
N ALA A 193 4.52 16.27 -20.51
CA ALA A 193 5.63 16.18 -21.45
C ALA A 193 5.20 15.48 -22.77
N LEU A 194 4.40 14.41 -22.69
CA LEU A 194 3.82 13.75 -23.87
C LEU A 194 2.94 14.71 -24.66
N ASP A 195 2.04 15.43 -24.01
CA ASP A 195 1.16 16.40 -24.65
C ASP A 195 1.98 17.54 -25.29
N PHE A 196 3.01 18.01 -24.59
CA PHE A 196 3.92 19.03 -25.14
C PHE A 196 4.61 18.56 -26.43
N VAL A 197 5.11 17.31 -26.44
CA VAL A 197 5.78 16.77 -27.63
C VAL A 197 4.80 16.54 -28.77
N ALA A 198 3.60 16.02 -28.47
CA ALA A 198 2.57 15.75 -29.47
C ALA A 198 2.05 17.02 -30.16
N VAL A 199 1.86 18.12 -29.39
CA VAL A 199 1.35 19.40 -29.94
C VAL A 199 2.40 20.12 -30.79
N ASN A 200 3.68 19.99 -30.50
CA ASN A 200 4.73 20.77 -31.14
C ASN A 200 5.38 20.09 -32.35
N ASP A 201 5.04 18.81 -32.63
CA ASP A 201 5.53 18.03 -33.79
C ASP A 201 7.06 18.22 -33.99
N PHE A 202 7.82 17.96 -32.97
CA PHE A 202 9.27 18.09 -33.01
C PHE A 202 9.88 17.01 -33.92
N GLY A 203 10.49 17.44 -35.04
CA GLY A 203 11.21 16.53 -35.93
C GLY A 203 12.43 15.84 -35.26
N ALA A 204 13.08 14.97 -36.02
CA ALA A 204 14.22 14.19 -35.54
C ALA A 204 15.36 15.03 -34.93
N ASP A 205 15.50 16.28 -35.32
CA ASP A 205 16.55 17.21 -34.88
C ASP A 205 16.17 18.08 -33.68
N ALA A 206 15.05 17.80 -33.01
CA ALA A 206 14.56 18.62 -31.89
C ALA A 206 15.61 18.85 -30.80
N GLY A 207 16.35 17.81 -30.43
CA GLY A 207 17.43 17.91 -29.45
C GLY A 207 18.49 18.95 -29.85
N ALA A 208 18.96 18.93 -31.09
CA ALA A 208 19.94 19.87 -31.62
C ALA A 208 19.38 21.31 -31.68
N GLN A 209 18.09 21.48 -32.00
CA GLN A 209 17.43 22.79 -32.01
C GLN A 209 17.36 23.39 -30.59
N PHE A 210 17.03 22.60 -29.58
CA PHE A 210 17.05 23.06 -28.19
C PHE A 210 18.47 23.41 -27.74
N ASP A 211 19.45 22.58 -28.08
CA ASP A 211 20.86 22.80 -27.70
C ASP A 211 21.40 24.08 -28.35
N ALA A 212 21.06 24.38 -29.60
CA ALA A 212 21.42 25.62 -30.26
C ALA A 212 20.83 26.86 -29.56
N LYS A 213 19.53 26.82 -29.18
CA LYS A 213 18.89 27.90 -28.43
C LYS A 213 19.53 28.12 -27.07
N ILE A 214 19.79 27.05 -26.32
CA ILE A 214 20.42 27.10 -25.00
C ILE A 214 21.86 27.62 -25.10
N THR A 215 22.60 27.27 -26.17
CA THR A 215 23.97 27.76 -26.40
C THR A 215 23.96 29.24 -26.69
N ALA A 216 23.01 29.72 -27.53
CA ALA A 216 22.84 31.13 -27.87
C ALA A 216 22.42 31.97 -26.64
N ASN A 217 21.54 31.42 -25.80
CA ASN A 217 21.10 32.06 -24.57
C ASN A 217 21.01 31.06 -23.41
N LYS A 218 22.01 31.07 -22.52
CA LYS A 218 22.05 30.20 -21.35
C LYS A 218 20.87 30.38 -20.37
N ARG A 219 20.13 31.49 -20.45
CA ARG A 219 18.95 31.81 -19.64
C ARG A 219 17.64 31.57 -20.39
N ASP A 220 17.67 30.91 -21.54
CA ASP A 220 16.46 30.48 -22.24
C ASP A 220 15.83 29.28 -21.48
N PHE A 221 15.00 29.62 -20.49
CA PHE A 221 14.32 28.60 -19.68
C PHE A 221 13.27 27.83 -20.49
N GLU A 222 12.65 28.43 -21.49
CA GLU A 222 11.69 27.73 -22.36
C GLU A 222 12.40 26.63 -23.16
N ALA A 223 13.55 26.93 -23.76
CA ALA A 223 14.34 25.93 -24.48
C ALA A 223 14.84 24.83 -23.53
N ARG A 224 15.25 25.17 -22.30
CA ARG A 224 15.68 24.19 -21.28
C ARG A 224 14.53 23.26 -20.86
N PHE A 225 13.38 23.81 -20.54
CA PHE A 225 12.20 23.01 -20.17
C PHE A 225 11.67 22.20 -21.37
N GLY A 226 11.66 22.77 -22.57
CA GLY A 226 11.30 22.06 -23.79
C GLY A 226 12.23 20.85 -24.04
N ARG A 227 13.54 21.06 -23.92
CA ARG A 227 14.54 19.99 -24.05
C ARG A 227 14.33 18.89 -22.99
N ALA A 228 14.11 19.27 -21.74
CA ALA A 228 13.87 18.33 -20.64
C ALA A 228 12.62 17.47 -20.93
N ARG A 229 11.50 18.07 -21.31
CA ARG A 229 10.27 17.35 -21.68
C ARG A 229 10.47 16.42 -22.86
N TRP A 230 11.17 16.88 -23.89
CA TRP A 230 11.48 16.06 -25.07
C TRP A 230 12.35 14.85 -24.71
N LEU A 231 13.42 15.03 -23.90
CA LEU A 231 14.26 13.93 -23.41
C LEU A 231 13.47 12.94 -22.53
N MET A 232 12.57 13.45 -21.73
CA MET A 232 11.68 12.64 -20.88
C MET A 232 10.85 11.65 -21.69
N VAL A 233 10.23 12.14 -22.77
CA VAL A 233 9.42 11.31 -23.68
C VAL A 233 10.30 10.31 -24.46
N GLN A 234 11.53 10.68 -24.81
CA GLN A 234 12.48 9.78 -25.44
C GLN A 234 13.09 8.75 -24.49
N GLN A 235 12.72 8.76 -23.21
CA GLN A 235 13.30 7.91 -22.13
C GLN A 235 14.84 8.01 -22.03
N ARG A 236 15.41 9.12 -22.44
CA ARG A 236 16.86 9.39 -22.46
C ARG A 236 17.22 10.21 -21.21
N TRP A 237 17.31 9.52 -20.08
CA TRP A 237 17.75 10.08 -18.82
C TRP A 237 19.28 10.14 -18.79
N THR A 238 19.86 11.31 -18.94
CA THR A 238 21.28 11.57 -18.72
C THR A 238 21.48 12.68 -17.70
#